data_1be5bf084fdfe5268524a2bce220eec2
#
_entry.id   1be5bf084fdfe5268524a2bce220eec2
#
_cell.length_a   1.000
_cell.length_b   1.000
_cell.length_c   1.000
_cell.angle_alpha   90.00
_cell.angle_beta   90.00
_cell.angle_gamma   90.00
#
_symmetry.space_group_name_H-M   'P 1'
#
loop_
_entity.id
_entity.type
_entity.pdbx_description
1 polymer ?
#
loop_
_entity_poly.entity_id
_entity_poly.type
_entity_poly.pdbx_seq_one_letter_code
_entity_poly.pdbx_strand_id
1 'polypeptide(L)'
;LDARWILEKEINLLGIQALGLGLATYVHEIGVAPKIVTGHDFRGYSLSVKQALILGLLEGGMEVLDVGLALSPMAYFGQFELDAPCVAMVTASHNENGWTGVKMGANKPLTFGPEEMGRLKQIVLNGEGVARPGGKLVRVEDFRETYVADVASKVQIKRPLKVVCACGNGTAGAFAPDALRRMGVEVIEMDTDLDYNFPKYNPNPEDHAMLVQMAQRVRETGADLALGFD
;
A
#
# COMPACT_ATOMS: atom_id res chain seq x y z
N LEU A 1 -11.18 5.39 5.89
CA LEU A 1 -10.78 6.67 5.30
C LEU A 1 -9.27 6.68 5.07
N ASP A 2 -8.85 7.36 4.01
CA ASP A 2 -7.45 7.63 3.71
C ASP A 2 -7.27 9.13 3.43
N ALA A 3 -6.05 9.62 3.65
CA ALA A 3 -5.68 10.98 3.29
C ALA A 3 -5.10 10.95 1.86
N ARG A 4 -5.61 11.79 0.97
CA ARG A 4 -5.15 11.90 -0.43
C ARG A 4 -4.99 13.34 -0.85
N TRP A 5 -3.96 13.60 -1.65
CA TRP A 5 -3.62 14.93 -2.14
C TRP A 5 -2.97 14.87 -3.53
N ILE A 6 -3.04 15.97 -4.25
CA ILE A 6 -2.18 16.20 -5.41
C ILE A 6 -0.81 16.66 -4.89
N LEU A 7 0.21 15.83 -5.14
CA LEU A 7 1.59 16.10 -4.71
C LEU A 7 2.10 17.40 -5.35
N GLU A 8 2.86 18.19 -4.59
CA GLU A 8 3.41 19.52 -4.92
C GLU A 8 2.36 20.64 -5.15
N LYS A 9 1.06 20.32 -5.10
CA LYS A 9 -0.01 21.34 -5.16
C LYS A 9 -0.74 21.49 -3.83
N GLU A 10 -1.15 20.38 -3.25
CA GLU A 10 -1.93 20.34 -2.00
C GLU A 10 -1.09 19.90 -0.81
N ILE A 11 -0.05 19.12 -1.06
CA ILE A 11 0.93 18.67 -0.08
C ILE A 11 2.31 18.55 -0.73
N ASN A 12 3.36 18.76 0.04
CA ASN A 12 4.75 18.52 -0.33
C ASN A 12 5.42 17.59 0.69
N LEU A 13 6.69 17.25 0.48
CA LEU A 13 7.42 16.32 1.35
C LEU A 13 7.54 16.82 2.81
N LEU A 14 7.62 18.15 3.04
CA LEU A 14 7.62 18.69 4.40
C LEU A 14 6.27 18.51 5.09
N GLY A 15 5.17 18.69 4.36
CA GLY A 15 3.83 18.38 4.87
C GLY A 15 3.64 16.89 5.19
N ILE A 16 4.23 16.00 4.40
CA ILE A 16 4.24 14.56 4.68
C ILE A 16 5.09 14.24 5.92
N GLN A 17 6.23 14.90 6.12
CA GLN A 17 7.02 14.75 7.35
C GLN A 17 6.21 15.21 8.57
N ALA A 18 5.54 16.37 8.48
CA ALA A 18 4.67 16.87 9.54
C ALA A 18 3.52 15.89 9.84
N LEU A 19 2.94 15.24 8.80
CA LEU A 19 1.96 14.17 8.96
C LEU A 19 2.54 12.98 9.75
N GLY A 20 3.77 12.56 9.45
CA GLY A 20 4.46 11.49 10.18
C GLY A 20 4.65 11.82 11.67
N LEU A 21 5.10 13.03 12.00
CA LEU A 21 5.24 13.49 13.38
C LEU A 21 3.88 13.59 14.08
N GLY A 22 2.85 14.09 13.37
CA GLY A 22 1.49 14.15 13.88
C GLY A 22 0.90 12.77 14.17
N LEU A 23 1.12 11.79 13.27
CA LEU A 23 0.69 10.40 13.46
C LEU A 23 1.38 9.77 14.67
N ALA A 24 2.69 9.95 14.82
CA ALA A 24 3.42 9.49 16.00
C ALA A 24 2.85 10.10 17.30
N THR A 25 2.57 11.41 17.28
CA THR A 25 1.98 12.12 18.42
C THR A 25 0.60 11.54 18.76
N TYR A 26 -0.24 11.30 17.77
CA TYR A 26 -1.56 10.69 17.98
C TYR A 26 -1.46 9.28 18.56
N VAL A 27 -0.53 8.44 18.05
CA VAL A 27 -0.30 7.07 18.59
C VAL A 27 0.06 7.12 20.08
N HIS A 28 0.90 8.06 20.48
CA HIS A 28 1.23 8.25 21.90
C HIS A 28 0.03 8.77 22.72
N GLU A 29 -0.79 9.68 22.17
CA GLU A 29 -2.00 10.18 22.85
C GLU A 29 -2.97 9.06 23.19
N ILE A 30 -3.18 8.11 22.29
CA ILE A 30 -4.10 6.98 22.50
C ILE A 30 -3.48 5.82 23.27
N GLY A 31 -2.22 5.94 23.71
CA GLY A 31 -1.52 4.95 24.53
C GLY A 31 -1.20 3.63 23.82
N VAL A 32 -1.14 3.63 22.50
CA VAL A 32 -0.77 2.45 21.70
C VAL A 32 0.74 2.37 21.57
N ALA A 33 1.29 1.13 21.54
CA ALA A 33 2.72 0.93 21.37
C ALA A 33 3.25 1.62 20.09
N PRO A 34 4.35 2.42 20.18
CA PRO A 34 4.84 3.23 19.08
C PRO A 34 5.63 2.42 18.04
N LYS A 35 4.99 1.41 17.46
CA LYS A 35 5.55 0.50 16.46
C LYS A 35 4.64 0.44 15.25
N ILE A 36 5.18 0.72 14.06
CA ILE A 36 4.40 0.96 12.85
C ILE A 36 5.00 0.25 11.62
N VAL A 37 4.14 -0.42 10.84
CA VAL A 37 4.50 -0.93 9.52
C VAL A 37 4.35 0.16 8.48
N THR A 38 5.35 0.33 7.61
CA THR A 38 5.29 1.23 6.45
C THR A 38 5.60 0.50 5.16
N GLY A 39 4.94 0.90 4.09
CA GLY A 39 5.18 0.44 2.72
C GLY A 39 4.77 1.51 1.71
N HIS A 40 5.06 1.27 0.43
CA HIS A 40 4.66 2.18 -0.65
C HIS A 40 4.26 1.42 -1.92
N ASP A 41 3.42 2.03 -2.74
CA ASP A 41 3.08 1.57 -4.08
C ASP A 41 4.17 1.94 -5.11
N PHE A 42 4.01 1.44 -6.36
CA PHE A 42 4.97 1.68 -7.44
C PHE A 42 4.64 2.96 -8.24
N ARG A 43 4.64 4.12 -7.57
CA ARG A 43 4.62 5.42 -8.24
C ARG A 43 6.02 6.04 -8.16
N GLY A 44 6.41 6.82 -9.16
CA GLY A 44 7.76 7.38 -9.25
C GLY A 44 8.19 8.23 -8.06
N TYR A 45 7.23 8.76 -7.32
CA TYR A 45 7.45 9.60 -6.13
C TYR A 45 7.09 8.93 -4.80
N SER A 46 6.44 7.76 -4.80
CA SER A 46 5.95 7.13 -3.56
C SER A 46 7.06 6.77 -2.58
N LEU A 47 8.24 6.39 -3.08
CA LEU A 47 9.40 6.17 -2.22
C LEU A 47 9.81 7.45 -1.48
N SER A 48 9.89 8.59 -2.16
CA SER A 48 10.24 9.88 -1.54
C SER A 48 9.20 10.30 -0.51
N VAL A 49 7.91 10.13 -0.82
CA VAL A 49 6.81 10.39 0.11
C VAL A 49 6.91 9.51 1.35
N LYS A 50 7.18 8.19 1.17
CA LYS A 50 7.39 7.28 2.31
C LYS A 50 8.58 7.69 3.16
N GLN A 51 9.72 8.09 2.55
CA GLN A 51 10.89 8.52 3.32
C GLN A 51 10.57 9.78 4.15
N ALA A 52 9.86 10.74 3.60
CA ALA A 52 9.42 11.93 4.33
C ALA A 52 8.50 11.56 5.51
N LEU A 53 7.55 10.66 5.29
CA LEU A 53 6.68 10.14 6.36
C LEU A 53 7.49 9.45 7.47
N ILE A 54 8.45 8.60 7.10
CA ILE A 54 9.34 7.91 8.04
C ILE A 54 10.14 8.90 8.88
N LEU A 55 10.68 9.97 8.28
CA LEU A 55 11.41 11.00 9.05
C LEU A 55 10.56 11.57 10.17
N GLY A 56 9.30 11.93 9.91
CA GLY A 56 8.39 12.43 10.93
C GLY A 56 8.04 11.38 12.00
N LEU A 57 7.84 10.12 11.60
CA LEU A 57 7.59 9.01 12.52
C LEU A 57 8.79 8.79 13.47
N LEU A 58 10.00 8.81 12.94
CA LEU A 58 11.24 8.68 13.72
C LEU A 58 11.43 9.84 14.70
N GLU A 59 11.16 11.08 14.23
CA GLU A 59 11.17 12.27 15.08
C GLU A 59 10.20 12.15 16.25
N GLY A 60 9.03 11.53 16.02
CA GLY A 60 8.03 11.25 17.06
C GLY A 60 8.33 10.02 17.93
N GLY A 61 9.50 9.37 17.78
CA GLY A 61 9.93 8.25 18.61
C GLY A 61 9.35 6.88 18.23
N MET A 62 8.86 6.71 16.99
CA MET A 62 8.31 5.44 16.52
C MET A 62 9.40 4.42 16.12
N GLU A 63 9.16 3.15 16.41
CA GLU A 63 9.84 2.05 15.72
C GLU A 63 9.15 1.79 14.39
N VAL A 64 9.82 2.08 13.29
CA VAL A 64 9.30 1.95 11.94
C VAL A 64 9.82 0.67 11.30
N LEU A 65 8.90 -0.22 10.91
CA LEU A 65 9.15 -1.44 10.17
C LEU A 65 8.84 -1.21 8.69
N ASP A 66 9.87 -0.97 7.88
CA ASP A 66 9.73 -0.70 6.46
C ASP A 66 9.72 -1.99 5.64
N VAL A 67 8.58 -2.36 5.07
CA VAL A 67 8.40 -3.54 4.21
C VAL A 67 8.65 -3.26 2.72
N GLY A 68 9.06 -2.05 2.38
CA GLY A 68 9.43 -1.68 1.01
C GLY A 68 8.23 -1.48 0.08
N LEU A 69 8.37 -1.97 -1.17
CA LEU A 69 7.28 -2.01 -2.14
C LEU A 69 6.19 -2.96 -1.65
N ALA A 70 4.96 -2.46 -1.57
CA ALA A 70 3.87 -3.21 -0.96
C ALA A 70 2.51 -2.92 -1.61
N LEU A 71 1.58 -3.84 -1.40
CA LEU A 71 0.15 -3.64 -1.56
C LEU A 71 -0.46 -3.23 -0.22
N SER A 72 -1.59 -2.52 -0.23
CA SER A 72 -2.31 -2.18 1.01
C SER A 72 -2.59 -3.40 1.89
N PRO A 73 -3.13 -4.52 1.38
CA PRO A 73 -3.35 -5.71 2.20
C PRO A 73 -2.05 -6.31 2.75
N MET A 74 -0.92 -6.20 2.05
CA MET A 74 0.38 -6.65 2.56
C MET A 74 0.84 -5.79 3.75
N ALA A 75 0.63 -4.47 3.72
CA ALA A 75 0.95 -3.61 4.85
C ALA A 75 0.07 -3.93 6.07
N TYR A 76 -1.22 -4.20 5.87
CA TYR A 76 -2.11 -4.64 6.95
C TYR A 76 -1.75 -6.02 7.49
N PHE A 77 -1.39 -6.97 6.65
CA PHE A 77 -0.85 -8.26 7.06
C PHE A 77 0.40 -8.10 7.94
N GLY A 78 1.24 -7.13 7.59
CA GLY A 78 2.44 -6.80 8.36
C GLY A 78 2.16 -6.40 9.82
N GLN A 79 1.00 -5.80 10.12
CA GLN A 79 0.64 -5.49 11.50
C GLN A 79 0.54 -6.76 12.37
N PHE A 80 0.08 -7.86 11.80
CA PHE A 80 -0.06 -9.14 12.51
C PHE A 80 1.24 -9.92 12.51
N GLU A 81 1.88 -10.06 11.36
CA GLU A 81 3.11 -10.86 11.20
C GLU A 81 4.30 -10.28 11.97
N LEU A 82 4.42 -8.96 12.03
CA LEU A 82 5.51 -8.25 12.69
C LEU A 82 5.14 -7.75 14.10
N ASP A 83 3.95 -8.11 14.58
CA ASP A 83 3.39 -7.64 15.85
C ASP A 83 3.55 -6.12 16.03
N ALA A 84 3.03 -5.35 15.08
CA ALA A 84 3.00 -3.89 15.10
C ALA A 84 1.54 -3.39 15.13
N PRO A 85 1.12 -2.60 16.13
CA PRO A 85 -0.26 -2.17 16.22
C PRO A 85 -0.64 -1.13 15.14
N CYS A 86 0.35 -0.42 14.59
CA CYS A 86 0.11 0.69 13.66
C CYS A 86 0.56 0.36 12.24
N VAL A 87 -0.05 1.05 11.27
CA VAL A 87 0.29 0.96 9.84
C VAL A 87 0.15 2.31 9.16
N ALA A 88 1.06 2.60 8.22
CA ALA A 88 0.96 3.73 7.32
C ALA A 88 1.45 3.32 5.92
N MET A 89 0.51 3.07 5.01
CA MET A 89 0.78 2.67 3.63
C MET A 89 0.68 3.86 2.69
N VAL A 90 1.79 4.20 2.04
CA VAL A 90 1.83 5.28 1.05
C VAL A 90 1.30 4.76 -0.29
N THR A 91 0.15 5.26 -0.69
CA THR A 91 -0.51 4.90 -1.96
C THR A 91 -1.61 5.90 -2.30
N ALA A 92 -1.81 6.13 -3.58
CA ALA A 92 -3.01 6.82 -4.07
C ALA A 92 -4.06 5.85 -4.62
N SER A 93 -3.91 4.52 -4.37
CA SER A 93 -4.81 3.50 -4.92
C SER A 93 -4.92 3.63 -6.45
N HIS A 94 -6.10 3.53 -7.02
CA HIS A 94 -6.38 3.65 -8.46
C HIS A 94 -6.43 5.09 -9.00
N ASN A 95 -6.04 6.10 -8.23
CA ASN A 95 -5.98 7.48 -8.74
C ASN A 95 -4.92 7.62 -9.84
N GLU A 96 -5.10 8.62 -10.68
CA GLU A 96 -4.14 9.00 -11.72
C GLU A 96 -2.79 9.44 -11.13
N ASN A 97 -1.75 9.48 -11.95
CA ASN A 97 -0.45 10.03 -11.55
C ASN A 97 -0.57 11.50 -11.11
N GLY A 98 0.28 11.88 -10.16
CA GLY A 98 0.22 13.17 -9.48
C GLY A 98 -0.50 13.10 -8.12
N TRP A 99 -1.36 12.12 -7.92
CA TRP A 99 -1.96 11.87 -6.60
C TRP A 99 -1.04 11.06 -5.69
N THR A 100 -1.01 11.43 -4.42
CA THR A 100 -0.41 10.65 -3.33
C THR A 100 -1.38 10.54 -2.17
N GLY A 101 -1.12 9.61 -1.27
CA GLY A 101 -1.93 9.46 -0.06
C GLY A 101 -1.29 8.54 0.95
N VAL A 102 -1.89 8.48 2.11
CA VAL A 102 -1.48 7.57 3.19
C VAL A 102 -2.72 6.91 3.79
N LYS A 103 -2.75 5.58 3.72
CA LYS A 103 -3.72 4.77 4.46
C LYS A 103 -3.15 4.48 5.83
N MET A 104 -3.86 4.84 6.88
CA MET A 104 -3.36 4.79 8.25
C MET A 104 -4.26 3.97 9.16
N GLY A 105 -3.65 3.36 10.15
CA GLY A 105 -4.34 2.67 11.23
C GLY A 105 -3.48 2.59 12.47
N ALA A 106 -4.12 2.63 13.63
CA ALA A 106 -3.51 2.33 14.92
C ALA A 106 -4.41 1.36 15.67
N ASN A 107 -3.81 0.54 16.55
CA ASN A 107 -4.55 -0.45 17.32
C ASN A 107 -5.24 -1.51 16.42
N LYS A 108 -4.41 -2.25 15.64
CA LYS A 108 -4.86 -3.33 14.73
C LYS A 108 -6.10 -4.08 15.23
N PRO A 109 -7.05 -4.44 14.36
CA PRO A 109 -7.00 -4.34 12.90
C PRO A 109 -7.60 -3.06 12.29
N LEU A 110 -7.90 -2.06 13.12
CA LEU A 110 -8.68 -0.89 12.74
C LEU A 110 -7.86 0.07 11.87
N THR A 111 -8.49 0.56 10.80
CA THR A 111 -8.02 1.72 10.04
C THR A 111 -8.73 2.98 10.56
N PHE A 112 -8.13 4.14 10.35
CA PHE A 112 -8.67 5.40 10.82
C PHE A 112 -10.04 5.70 10.22
N GLY A 113 -10.98 6.04 11.10
CA GLY A 113 -12.28 6.61 10.77
C GLY A 113 -12.25 8.15 10.77
N PRO A 114 -13.44 8.79 10.67
CA PRO A 114 -13.54 10.26 10.65
C PRO A 114 -12.99 10.93 11.90
N GLU A 115 -13.16 10.32 13.06
CA GLU A 115 -12.73 10.85 14.36
C GLU A 115 -11.21 10.91 14.46
N GLU A 116 -10.54 9.79 14.21
CA GLU A 116 -9.08 9.69 14.23
C GLU A 116 -8.44 10.59 13.17
N MET A 117 -9.00 10.62 11.96
CA MET A 117 -8.56 11.53 10.90
C MET A 117 -8.76 12.99 11.28
N GLY A 118 -9.86 13.33 11.95
CA GLY A 118 -10.14 14.67 12.49
C GLY A 118 -9.10 15.11 13.52
N ARG A 119 -8.79 14.25 14.49
CA ARG A 119 -7.77 14.55 15.51
C ARG A 119 -6.38 14.68 14.90
N LEU A 120 -5.98 13.76 14.01
CA LEU A 120 -4.70 13.83 13.31
C LEU A 120 -4.55 15.13 12.52
N LYS A 121 -5.61 15.53 11.79
CA LYS A 121 -5.64 16.79 11.06
C LYS A 121 -5.42 17.99 11.99
N GLN A 122 -6.04 18.03 13.17
CA GLN A 122 -5.83 19.09 14.17
C GLN A 122 -4.38 19.14 14.64
N ILE A 123 -3.80 17.99 15.01
CA ILE A 123 -2.40 17.91 15.44
C ILE A 123 -1.46 18.50 14.38
N VAL A 124 -1.65 18.12 13.12
CA VAL A 124 -0.78 18.57 12.02
C VAL A 124 -0.96 20.05 11.74
N LEU A 125 -2.21 20.52 11.59
CA LEU A 125 -2.48 21.92 11.20
C LEU A 125 -2.18 22.94 12.29
N ASN A 126 -2.33 22.53 13.56
CA ASN A 126 -2.02 23.41 14.71
C ASN A 126 -0.55 23.33 15.14
N GLY A 127 0.28 22.47 14.51
CA GLY A 127 1.67 22.28 14.91
C GLY A 127 1.83 21.64 16.29
N GLU A 128 0.89 20.76 16.68
CA GLU A 128 0.89 20.05 17.98
C GLU A 128 1.81 18.82 17.98
N GLY A 129 2.55 18.59 16.90
CA GLY A 129 3.50 17.48 16.80
C GLY A 129 4.58 17.54 17.86
N VAL A 130 4.83 16.43 18.55
CA VAL A 130 5.78 16.33 19.67
C VAL A 130 6.93 15.41 19.31
N ALA A 131 8.13 15.96 19.23
CA ALA A 131 9.34 15.16 19.07
C ALA A 131 9.63 14.34 20.34
N ARG A 132 10.03 13.07 20.14
CA ARG A 132 10.39 12.14 21.20
C ARG A 132 11.63 11.32 20.83
N PRO A 133 12.51 11.02 21.77
CA PRO A 133 13.64 10.13 21.50
C PRO A 133 13.18 8.69 21.24
N GLY A 134 14.07 7.88 20.68
CA GLY A 134 13.86 6.43 20.52
C GLY A 134 13.39 5.99 19.14
N GLY A 135 13.25 6.92 18.18
CA GLY A 135 12.93 6.57 16.80
C GLY A 135 13.94 5.58 16.21
N LYS A 136 13.42 4.51 15.59
CA LYS A 136 14.23 3.43 15.03
C LYS A 136 13.64 2.97 13.69
N LEU A 137 14.47 2.86 12.67
CA LEU A 137 14.09 2.28 11.38
C LEU A 137 14.66 0.87 11.25
N VAL A 138 13.78 -0.07 10.96
CA VAL A 138 14.11 -1.46 10.64
C VAL A 138 13.61 -1.76 9.22
N ARG A 139 14.50 -2.12 8.33
CA ARG A 139 14.11 -2.69 7.03
C ARG A 139 13.77 -4.16 7.23
N VAL A 140 12.59 -4.55 6.77
CA VAL A 140 12.12 -5.93 6.83
C VAL A 140 12.41 -6.57 5.47
N GLU A 141 13.49 -7.35 5.42
CA GLU A 141 13.90 -8.03 4.19
C GLU A 141 12.91 -9.16 3.84
N ASP A 142 12.77 -9.44 2.55
CA ASP A 142 11.99 -10.55 2.00
C ASP A 142 10.52 -10.61 2.44
N PHE A 143 9.94 -9.52 2.94
CA PHE A 143 8.56 -9.51 3.43
C PHE A 143 7.53 -9.79 2.32
N ARG A 144 7.85 -9.45 1.05
CA ARG A 144 7.07 -9.87 -0.12
C ARG A 144 6.91 -11.38 -0.16
N GLU A 145 7.99 -12.12 0.03
CA GLU A 145 7.99 -13.58 0.01
C GLU A 145 7.09 -14.15 1.11
N THR A 146 7.21 -13.65 2.31
CA THR A 146 6.36 -14.02 3.46
C THR A 146 4.88 -13.81 3.14
N TYR A 147 4.53 -12.64 2.58
CA TYR A 147 3.13 -12.32 2.22
C TYR A 147 2.59 -13.22 1.10
N VAL A 148 3.35 -13.40 0.01
CA VAL A 148 2.91 -14.22 -1.14
C VAL A 148 2.76 -15.69 -0.73
N ALA A 149 3.66 -16.23 0.08
CA ALA A 149 3.58 -17.59 0.60
C ALA A 149 2.36 -17.77 1.51
N ASP A 150 2.08 -16.81 2.40
CA ASP A 150 0.90 -16.83 3.27
C ASP A 150 -0.40 -16.84 2.47
N VAL A 151 -0.55 -15.93 1.51
CA VAL A 151 -1.75 -15.85 0.65
C VAL A 151 -1.94 -17.15 -0.14
N ALA A 152 -0.89 -17.67 -0.76
CA ALA A 152 -0.95 -18.88 -1.55
C ALA A 152 -1.33 -20.11 -0.72
N SER A 153 -0.87 -20.19 0.54
CA SER A 153 -1.15 -21.32 1.44
C SER A 153 -2.62 -21.46 1.83
N LYS A 154 -3.39 -20.38 1.75
CA LYS A 154 -4.81 -20.33 2.17
C LYS A 154 -5.79 -20.78 1.08
N VAL A 155 -5.32 -20.99 -0.13
CA VAL A 155 -6.17 -21.30 -1.28
C VAL A 155 -5.89 -22.72 -1.79
N GLN A 156 -6.94 -23.53 -1.94
CA GLN A 156 -6.91 -24.82 -2.62
C GLN A 156 -7.74 -24.74 -3.90
N ILE A 157 -7.08 -24.72 -5.05
CA ILE A 157 -7.75 -24.77 -6.35
C ILE A 157 -8.18 -26.21 -6.64
N LYS A 158 -9.48 -26.44 -6.76
CA LYS A 158 -10.06 -27.81 -6.89
C LYS A 158 -10.04 -28.35 -8.32
N ARG A 159 -9.82 -27.49 -9.33
CA ARG A 159 -9.67 -27.88 -10.73
C ARG A 159 -8.62 -27.00 -11.41
N PRO A 160 -8.01 -27.44 -12.51
CA PRO A 160 -7.16 -26.55 -13.31
C PRO A 160 -7.91 -25.28 -13.68
N LEU A 161 -7.26 -24.14 -13.51
CA LEU A 161 -7.75 -22.83 -13.93
C LEU A 161 -6.69 -22.14 -14.76
N LYS A 162 -7.12 -21.51 -15.86
CA LYS A 162 -6.33 -20.63 -16.70
C LYS A 162 -6.87 -19.21 -16.57
N VAL A 163 -6.04 -18.30 -16.09
CA VAL A 163 -6.48 -16.96 -15.66
C VAL A 163 -5.66 -15.87 -16.31
N VAL A 164 -6.31 -14.88 -16.90
CA VAL A 164 -5.67 -13.63 -17.28
C VAL A 164 -5.47 -12.78 -16.02
N CYS A 165 -4.21 -12.46 -15.71
CA CYS A 165 -3.82 -11.59 -14.60
C CYS A 165 -3.48 -10.21 -15.15
N ALA A 166 -4.37 -9.24 -14.98
CA ALA A 166 -4.25 -7.89 -15.52
C ALA A 166 -3.88 -6.90 -14.41
N CYS A 167 -2.74 -6.23 -14.54
CA CYS A 167 -2.21 -5.33 -13.50
C CYS A 167 -2.05 -3.87 -13.96
N GLY A 168 -2.36 -3.54 -15.22
CA GLY A 168 -2.28 -2.17 -15.74
C GLY A 168 -0.93 -1.48 -15.52
N ASN A 169 0.17 -2.24 -15.52
CA ASN A 169 1.52 -1.79 -15.17
C ASN A 169 1.67 -1.26 -13.72
N GLY A 170 0.68 -1.51 -12.86
CA GLY A 170 0.65 -1.08 -11.45
C GLY A 170 1.38 -2.03 -10.51
N THR A 171 1.35 -1.68 -9.22
CA THR A 171 2.07 -2.38 -8.13
C THR A 171 1.77 -3.87 -8.06
N ALA A 172 0.54 -4.28 -8.37
CA ALA A 172 0.11 -5.68 -8.31
C ALA A 172 0.91 -6.61 -9.23
N GLY A 173 1.52 -6.09 -10.31
CA GLY A 173 2.39 -6.87 -11.20
C GLY A 173 3.58 -7.53 -10.49
N ALA A 174 4.07 -6.93 -9.41
CA ALA A 174 5.15 -7.52 -8.60
C ALA A 174 4.68 -8.68 -7.69
N PHE A 175 3.37 -8.92 -7.55
CA PHE A 175 2.82 -9.84 -6.55
C PHE A 175 1.85 -10.86 -7.16
N ALA A 176 0.85 -10.40 -7.89
CA ALA A 176 -0.30 -11.19 -8.31
C ALA A 176 0.07 -12.38 -9.22
N PRO A 177 0.93 -12.25 -10.25
CA PRO A 177 1.28 -13.39 -11.10
C PRO A 177 1.93 -14.53 -10.32
N ASP A 178 2.85 -14.21 -9.41
CA ASP A 178 3.55 -15.19 -8.57
C ASP A 178 2.60 -15.87 -7.58
N ALA A 179 1.76 -15.08 -6.89
CA ALA A 179 0.77 -15.62 -5.97
C ALA A 179 -0.18 -16.59 -6.66
N LEU A 180 -0.71 -16.25 -7.83
CA LEU A 180 -1.61 -17.11 -8.60
C LEU A 180 -0.92 -18.41 -9.06
N ARG A 181 0.33 -18.33 -9.53
CA ARG A 181 1.10 -19.53 -9.90
C ARG A 181 1.32 -20.48 -8.73
N ARG A 182 1.63 -19.95 -7.56
CA ARG A 182 1.80 -20.74 -6.33
C ARG A 182 0.50 -21.39 -5.85
N MET A 183 -0.65 -20.83 -6.20
CA MET A 183 -1.96 -21.45 -6.00
C MET A 183 -2.29 -22.56 -7.02
N GLY A 184 -1.41 -22.82 -8.01
CA GLY A 184 -1.61 -23.81 -9.05
C GLY A 184 -2.43 -23.32 -10.25
N VAL A 185 -2.51 -22.00 -10.47
CA VAL A 185 -3.20 -21.41 -11.62
C VAL A 185 -2.24 -21.28 -12.81
N GLU A 186 -2.70 -21.61 -14.03
CA GLU A 186 -2.05 -21.22 -15.27
C GLU A 186 -2.29 -19.72 -15.52
N VAL A 187 -1.23 -18.91 -15.44
CA VAL A 187 -1.33 -17.45 -15.50
C VAL A 187 -0.97 -16.93 -16.90
N ILE A 188 -1.90 -16.21 -17.51
CA ILE A 188 -1.67 -15.38 -18.68
C ILE A 188 -1.46 -13.95 -18.20
N GLU A 189 -0.24 -13.48 -18.26
CA GLU A 189 0.09 -12.12 -17.85
C GLU A 189 -0.44 -11.08 -18.83
N MET A 190 -0.97 -9.98 -18.29
CA MET A 190 -1.43 -8.82 -19.04
C MET A 190 -1.02 -7.55 -18.30
N ASP A 191 -0.08 -6.80 -18.89
CA ASP A 191 0.43 -5.54 -18.35
C ASP A 191 0.93 -5.66 -16.90
N THR A 192 1.75 -6.69 -16.63
CA THR A 192 2.29 -7.01 -15.31
C THR A 192 3.67 -6.40 -15.05
N ASP A 193 4.38 -5.97 -16.09
CA ASP A 193 5.61 -5.20 -15.94
C ASP A 193 5.32 -3.87 -15.25
N LEU A 194 6.13 -3.52 -14.26
CA LEU A 194 5.94 -2.27 -13.52
C LEU A 194 6.35 -1.06 -14.36
N ASP A 195 5.41 -0.16 -14.64
CA ASP A 195 5.68 1.13 -15.28
C ASP A 195 4.81 2.22 -14.64
N TYR A 196 5.44 3.10 -13.85
CA TYR A 196 4.75 4.18 -13.14
C TYR A 196 4.14 5.25 -14.05
N ASN A 197 4.39 5.21 -15.36
CA ASN A 197 3.73 6.10 -16.33
C ASN A 197 2.35 5.60 -16.73
N PHE A 198 2.03 4.33 -16.44
CA PHE A 198 0.77 3.68 -16.84
C PHE A 198 0.45 3.87 -18.32
N PRO A 199 1.28 3.35 -19.25
CA PRO A 199 1.30 3.78 -20.65
C PRO A 199 0.04 3.41 -21.45
N LYS A 200 -0.77 2.45 -20.98
CA LYS A 200 -1.95 1.99 -21.70
C LYS A 200 -3.25 2.54 -21.12
N TYR A 201 -3.39 2.47 -19.83
CA TYR A 201 -4.54 2.96 -19.04
C TYR A 201 -4.13 3.06 -17.57
N ASN A 202 -4.88 3.82 -16.80
CA ASN A 202 -4.69 3.84 -15.35
C ASN A 202 -5.07 2.46 -14.76
N PRO A 203 -4.27 1.87 -13.85
CA PRO A 203 -4.56 0.55 -13.26
C PRO A 203 -5.77 0.63 -12.32
N ASN A 204 -6.94 0.70 -12.92
CA ASN A 204 -8.22 0.72 -12.22
C ASN A 204 -9.11 -0.41 -12.78
N PRO A 205 -9.37 -1.49 -12.01
CA PRO A 205 -10.20 -2.61 -12.47
C PRO A 205 -11.68 -2.23 -12.77
N GLU A 206 -12.11 -1.02 -12.38
CA GLU A 206 -13.42 -0.47 -12.74
C GLU A 206 -13.40 0.28 -14.09
N ASP A 207 -12.21 0.53 -14.65
CA ASP A 207 -12.07 1.22 -15.93
C ASP A 207 -12.58 0.34 -17.08
N HIS A 208 -13.52 0.89 -17.87
CA HIS A 208 -14.13 0.17 -18.98
C HIS A 208 -13.11 -0.27 -20.04
N ALA A 209 -12.08 0.55 -20.31
CA ALA A 209 -11.04 0.19 -21.27
C ALA A 209 -10.23 -1.03 -20.80
N MET A 210 -9.89 -1.09 -19.52
CA MET A 210 -9.24 -2.25 -18.92
C MET A 210 -10.12 -3.50 -19.02
N LEU A 211 -11.40 -3.40 -18.64
CA LEU A 211 -12.36 -4.52 -18.67
C LEU A 211 -12.55 -5.08 -20.08
N VAL A 212 -12.65 -4.23 -21.09
CA VAL A 212 -12.79 -4.64 -22.50
C VAL A 212 -11.55 -5.41 -22.96
N GLN A 213 -10.35 -4.94 -22.65
CA GLN A 213 -9.11 -5.62 -23.00
C GLN A 213 -8.96 -6.97 -22.26
N MET A 214 -9.32 -7.02 -20.98
CA MET A 214 -9.36 -8.26 -20.20
C MET A 214 -10.31 -9.29 -20.85
N ALA A 215 -11.52 -8.89 -21.20
CA ALA A 215 -12.51 -9.75 -21.85
C ALA A 215 -12.04 -10.24 -23.22
N GLN A 216 -11.37 -9.40 -24.00
CA GLN A 216 -10.75 -9.78 -25.27
C GLN A 216 -9.64 -10.83 -25.03
N ARG A 217 -8.75 -10.59 -24.08
CA ARG A 217 -7.64 -11.48 -23.77
C ARG A 217 -8.12 -12.87 -23.31
N VAL A 218 -9.20 -12.94 -22.53
CA VAL A 218 -9.85 -14.20 -22.15
C VAL A 218 -10.30 -14.99 -23.39
N ARG A 219 -10.99 -14.33 -24.33
CA ARG A 219 -11.44 -14.98 -25.59
C ARG A 219 -10.27 -15.48 -26.44
N GLU A 220 -9.22 -14.68 -26.60
CA GLU A 220 -8.05 -15.00 -27.42
C GLU A 220 -7.26 -16.18 -26.89
N THR A 221 -7.16 -16.29 -25.55
CA THR A 221 -6.32 -17.30 -24.88
C THR A 221 -7.09 -18.54 -24.43
N GLY A 222 -8.42 -18.51 -24.49
CA GLY A 222 -9.27 -19.57 -23.94
C GLY A 222 -9.15 -19.66 -22.40
N ALA A 223 -8.84 -18.56 -21.72
CA ALA A 223 -8.81 -18.52 -20.26
C ALA A 223 -10.21 -18.69 -19.66
N ASP A 224 -10.29 -19.26 -18.46
CA ASP A 224 -11.55 -19.42 -17.73
C ASP A 224 -12.12 -18.08 -17.25
N LEU A 225 -11.25 -17.15 -16.85
CA LEU A 225 -11.61 -15.82 -16.34
C LEU A 225 -10.43 -14.86 -16.39
N ALA A 226 -10.70 -13.59 -16.11
CA ALA A 226 -9.66 -12.58 -15.84
C ALA A 226 -9.83 -11.97 -14.45
N LEU A 227 -8.69 -11.66 -13.82
CA LEU A 227 -8.59 -10.92 -12.57
C LEU A 227 -7.87 -9.61 -12.84
N GLY A 228 -8.53 -8.50 -12.55
CA GLY A 228 -7.96 -7.16 -12.62
C GLY A 228 -7.51 -6.68 -11.24
N PHE A 229 -6.35 -6.04 -11.19
CA PHE A 229 -5.73 -5.54 -9.97
C PHE A 229 -5.44 -4.04 -10.08
N ASP A 230 -5.66 -3.35 -8.96
CA ASP A 230 -5.29 -1.95 -8.71
C ASP A 230 -3.79 -1.81 -8.36
#